data_f478703397679cbca0b2d8da84e6898b
#
_entry.id   f478703397679cbca0b2d8da84e6898b
#
_cell.length_a   1.000
_cell.length_b   1.000
_cell.length_c   1.000
_cell.angle_alpha   90.00
_cell.angle_beta   90.00
_cell.angle_gamma   90.00
#
_symmetry.space_group_name_H-M   'P 1'
#
loop_
_entity.id
_entity.type
_entity.pdbx_description
1 polymer ?
#
loop_
_entity_poly.entity_id
_entity_poly.type
_entity_poly.pdbx_seq_one_letter_code
_entity_poly.pdbx_strand_id
1 'polypeptide(L)'
;MSELITYRLDEIADVIDCEHKTAPKVDSSEYYSIRTPDIKNGRLLYEQANRVSAETYELWTKRGIPEAGDIILAREAPVGEVGWIDKDHKICLGQRTVLIKIRSSQIEKKYLLYSFVSPKFKDYLNELSGG
;
A
#
# COMPACT_ATOMS: atom_id res chain seq x y z
N MET A 1 -0.48 1.30 24.43
CA MET A 1 -1.32 1.25 23.22
C MET A 1 -1.76 2.63 22.81
N SER A 2 -2.24 3.42 23.73
CA SER A 2 -2.65 4.77 23.40
C SER A 2 -1.51 5.63 22.85
N GLU A 3 -0.27 5.35 23.27
CA GLU A 3 0.86 6.12 22.77
C GLU A 3 1.04 6.02 21.28
N LEU A 4 0.74 4.86 20.71
CA LEU A 4 0.90 4.68 19.27
C LEU A 4 -0.10 5.52 18.48
N ILE A 5 -1.26 5.78 19.06
CA ILE A 5 -2.28 6.57 18.39
C ILE A 5 -1.92 8.04 18.35
N THR A 6 -1.02 8.48 19.20
CA THR A 6 -0.62 9.88 19.23
C THR A 6 0.43 10.22 18.17
N TYR A 7 1.08 9.22 17.56
CA TYR A 7 2.04 9.47 16.51
C TYR A 7 1.31 9.78 15.20
N ARG A 8 1.80 10.78 14.50
CA ARG A 8 1.30 11.07 13.17
C ARG A 8 2.01 10.14 12.19
N LEU A 9 1.31 9.74 11.14
CA LEU A 9 1.86 8.82 10.17
C LEU A 9 3.14 9.36 9.53
N ASP A 10 3.16 10.65 9.20
CA ASP A 10 4.33 11.27 8.57
C ASP A 10 5.54 11.36 9.51
N GLU A 11 5.36 11.15 10.81
CA GLU A 11 6.47 11.11 11.74
C GLU A 11 7.17 9.76 11.77
N ILE A 12 6.45 8.70 11.43
CA ILE A 12 6.97 7.33 11.55
C ILE A 12 7.16 6.64 10.22
N ALA A 13 6.69 7.23 9.13
CA ALA A 13 6.71 6.57 7.83
C ALA A 13 6.86 7.58 6.71
N ASP A 14 7.42 7.12 5.60
CA ASP A 14 7.37 7.84 4.35
C ASP A 14 6.11 7.39 3.60
N VAL A 15 5.33 8.35 3.14
CA VAL A 15 4.10 8.08 2.40
C VAL A 15 4.36 8.45 0.94
N ILE A 16 4.31 7.46 0.07
CA ILE A 16 4.67 7.62 -1.34
C ILE A 16 3.44 7.40 -2.20
N ASP A 17 3.07 8.41 -2.98
CA ASP A 17 1.89 8.34 -3.82
C ASP A 17 2.16 7.52 -5.09
N CYS A 18 1.08 7.01 -5.67
CA CYS A 18 1.14 6.25 -6.93
C CYS A 18 1.24 7.20 -8.12
N GLU A 19 1.51 6.62 -9.30
CA GLU A 19 1.29 7.34 -10.54
C GLU A 19 -0.21 7.42 -10.79
N HIS A 20 -0.69 8.56 -11.26
CA HIS A 20 -2.12 8.77 -11.45
C HIS A 20 -2.57 8.39 -12.86
N LYS A 21 -2.05 7.28 -13.34
CA LYS A 21 -2.41 6.73 -14.65
C LYS A 21 -2.32 5.21 -14.60
N THR A 22 -3.04 4.57 -15.51
CA THR A 22 -3.10 3.11 -15.55
C THR A 22 -1.82 2.53 -16.15
N ALA A 23 -1.21 1.61 -15.43
CA ALA A 23 -0.03 0.90 -15.92
C ALA A 23 -0.46 -0.11 -16.99
N PRO A 24 0.20 -0.12 -18.16
CA PRO A 24 -0.11 -1.12 -19.18
C PRO A 24 0.17 -2.53 -18.67
N LYS A 25 -0.79 -3.43 -18.82
CA LYS A 25 -0.62 -4.79 -18.35
C LYS A 25 -0.06 -5.69 -19.46
N VAL A 26 0.64 -6.74 -19.05
CA VAL A 26 1.15 -7.78 -19.95
C VAL A 26 0.61 -9.12 -19.51
N ASP A 27 0.70 -10.12 -20.39
CA ASP A 27 0.15 -11.44 -20.11
C ASP A 27 0.92 -12.18 -19.02
N SER A 28 2.22 -11.94 -18.94
CA SER A 28 3.07 -12.65 -17.99
C SER A 28 4.33 -11.86 -17.70
N SER A 29 4.72 -11.82 -16.44
CA SER A 29 5.99 -11.24 -16.00
C SER A 29 6.15 -11.52 -14.50
N GLU A 30 7.30 -11.11 -13.95
CA GLU A 30 7.53 -11.19 -12.51
C GLU A 30 7.17 -9.89 -11.79
N TYR A 31 6.61 -8.91 -12.51
CA TYR A 31 6.28 -7.60 -11.96
C TYR A 31 4.78 -7.45 -11.79
N TYR A 32 4.36 -7.05 -10.59
CA TYR A 32 2.94 -6.93 -10.24
C TYR A 32 2.54 -5.48 -10.12
N SER A 33 1.33 -5.15 -10.57
CA SER A 33 0.70 -3.86 -10.28
C SER A 33 -0.41 -4.12 -9.26
N ILE A 34 -0.28 -3.55 -8.08
CA ILE A 34 -1.26 -3.75 -7.00
C ILE A 34 -2.25 -2.59 -7.04
N ARG A 35 -3.50 -2.90 -7.33
CA ARG A 35 -4.60 -1.93 -7.39
C ARG A 35 -5.52 -2.16 -6.19
N THR A 36 -6.48 -1.24 -6.00
CA THR A 36 -7.40 -1.34 -4.86
C THR A 36 -8.11 -2.69 -4.75
N PRO A 37 -8.59 -3.32 -5.84
CA PRO A 37 -9.23 -4.64 -5.72
C PRO A 37 -8.28 -5.75 -5.25
N ASP A 38 -6.98 -5.52 -5.35
CA ASP A 38 -5.98 -6.51 -4.99
C ASP A 38 -5.54 -6.43 -3.54
N ILE A 39 -6.17 -5.54 -2.77
CA ILE A 39 -5.84 -5.31 -1.36
C ILE A 39 -7.04 -5.69 -0.51
N LYS A 40 -6.86 -6.62 0.42
CA LYS A 40 -7.98 -7.05 1.25
C LYS A 40 -7.51 -7.61 2.59
N ASN A 41 -8.05 -7.04 3.66
CA ASN A 41 -7.87 -7.56 5.03
C ASN A 41 -6.41 -7.84 5.39
N GLY A 42 -5.53 -6.90 5.08
CA GLY A 42 -4.12 -7.02 5.44
C GLY A 42 -3.29 -7.76 4.43
N ARG A 43 -3.88 -8.21 3.32
CA ARG A 43 -3.17 -9.04 2.36
C ARG A 43 -3.23 -8.46 0.95
N LEU A 44 -2.21 -8.79 0.16
CA LEU A 44 -2.16 -8.47 -1.25
C LEU A 44 -2.51 -9.74 -2.05
N LEU A 45 -3.42 -9.59 -2.99
CA LEU A 45 -3.94 -10.72 -3.75
C LEU A 45 -3.16 -10.86 -5.06
N TYR A 46 -1.96 -11.39 -4.96
CA TYR A 46 -1.05 -11.51 -6.11
C TYR A 46 -1.65 -12.32 -7.25
N GLU A 47 -2.46 -13.32 -6.92
CA GLU A 47 -3.01 -14.23 -7.93
C GLU A 47 -3.87 -13.52 -8.97
N GLN A 48 -4.57 -12.48 -8.55
CA GLN A 48 -5.44 -11.72 -9.45
C GLN A 48 -4.83 -10.42 -9.93
N ALA A 49 -3.67 -10.04 -9.39
CA ALA A 49 -3.05 -8.76 -9.72
C ALA A 49 -2.57 -8.75 -11.17
N ASN A 50 -2.66 -7.58 -11.80
CA ASN A 50 -2.12 -7.42 -13.15
C ASN A 50 -0.60 -7.54 -13.13
N ARG A 51 -0.05 -8.02 -14.24
CA ARG A 51 1.40 -8.04 -14.45
C ARG A 51 1.78 -6.91 -15.37
N VAL A 52 2.97 -6.38 -15.19
CA VAL A 52 3.48 -5.28 -16.02
C VAL A 52 4.88 -5.62 -16.51
N SER A 53 5.36 -4.86 -17.51
CA SER A 53 6.70 -5.07 -18.04
C SER A 53 7.76 -4.49 -17.08
N ALA A 54 9.01 -4.91 -17.27
CA ALA A 54 10.12 -4.36 -16.50
C ALA A 54 10.24 -2.86 -16.70
N GLU A 55 9.98 -2.36 -17.91
CA GLU A 55 10.03 -0.94 -18.21
C GLU A 55 8.97 -0.18 -17.44
N THR A 56 7.74 -0.70 -17.40
CA THR A 56 6.67 -0.10 -16.64
C THR A 56 7.01 -0.11 -15.15
N TYR A 57 7.53 -1.21 -14.65
CA TYR A 57 7.93 -1.31 -13.26
C TYR A 57 8.93 -0.21 -12.90
N GLU A 58 9.95 -0.01 -13.72
CA GLU A 58 10.95 1.04 -13.47
C GLU A 58 10.33 2.43 -13.44
N LEU A 59 9.45 2.72 -14.40
CA LEU A 59 8.80 4.03 -14.46
C LEU A 59 7.86 4.27 -13.27
N TRP A 60 7.13 3.24 -12.88
CA TRP A 60 6.14 3.36 -11.81
C TRP A 60 6.72 3.31 -10.40
N THR A 61 8.00 2.98 -10.26
CA THR A 61 8.67 2.93 -8.96
C THR A 61 9.70 4.04 -8.75
N LYS A 62 9.69 5.05 -9.59
CA LYS A 62 10.65 6.16 -9.47
C LYS A 62 10.56 6.90 -8.15
N ARG A 63 9.37 7.01 -7.58
CA ARG A 63 9.18 7.71 -6.30
C ARG A 63 9.54 6.86 -5.11
N GLY A 64 9.55 5.55 -5.27
CA GLY A 64 9.89 4.62 -4.23
C GLY A 64 9.61 3.20 -4.66
N ILE A 65 10.47 2.28 -4.26
CA ILE A 65 10.34 0.88 -4.60
C ILE A 65 9.68 0.13 -3.45
N PRO A 66 8.49 -0.47 -3.68
CA PRO A 66 7.86 -1.27 -2.63
C PRO A 66 8.72 -2.47 -2.25
N GLU A 67 8.88 -2.70 -0.96
CA GLU A 67 9.74 -3.75 -0.44
C GLU A 67 9.02 -4.53 0.65
N ALA A 68 9.53 -5.73 0.97
CA ALA A 68 8.97 -6.52 2.05
C ALA A 68 8.97 -5.71 3.35
N GLY A 69 7.86 -5.76 4.07
CA GLY A 69 7.68 -4.97 5.29
C GLY A 69 6.96 -3.66 5.06
N ASP A 70 6.81 -3.23 3.81
CA ASP A 70 6.05 -2.03 3.49
C ASP A 70 4.55 -2.35 3.45
N ILE A 71 3.75 -1.29 3.52
CA ILE A 71 2.28 -1.40 3.53
C ILE A 71 1.73 -0.65 2.33
N ILE A 72 0.74 -1.22 1.66
CA ILE A 72 0.02 -0.54 0.58
C ILE A 72 -1.39 -0.26 1.06
N LEU A 73 -1.78 1.01 0.98
CA LEU A 73 -3.08 1.49 1.45
C LEU A 73 -3.93 1.93 0.27
N ALA A 74 -5.19 1.50 0.24
CA ALA A 74 -6.15 1.98 -0.74
C ALA A 74 -6.70 3.33 -0.30
N ARG A 75 -6.52 4.35 -1.14
CA ARG A 75 -7.00 5.71 -0.82
C ARG A 75 -8.49 5.84 -1.05
N GLU A 76 -9.03 5.07 -2.00
CA GLU A 76 -10.45 5.14 -2.34
C GLU A 76 -10.94 3.79 -2.84
N ALA A 77 -12.23 3.61 -2.79
CA ALA A 77 -13.03 2.58 -3.43
C ALA A 77 -12.54 1.15 -3.22
N PRO A 78 -12.48 0.63 -2.00
CA PRO A 78 -12.88 1.22 -0.72
C PRO A 78 -11.70 1.84 0.03
N VAL A 79 -11.94 2.96 0.66
CA VAL A 79 -10.95 3.63 1.48
C VAL A 79 -10.57 2.74 2.67
N GLY A 80 -9.28 2.69 2.94
CA GLY A 80 -8.79 2.07 4.16
C GLY A 80 -8.44 0.60 4.06
N GLU A 81 -8.61 -0.03 2.90
CA GLU A 81 -8.09 -1.38 2.75
C GLU A 81 -6.57 -1.30 2.71
N VAL A 82 -5.91 -2.18 3.43
CA VAL A 82 -4.46 -2.22 3.50
C VAL A 82 -3.96 -3.63 3.27
N GLY A 83 -2.74 -3.71 2.74
CA GLY A 83 -2.06 -4.98 2.57
C GLY A 83 -0.60 -4.83 2.94
N TRP A 84 -0.05 -5.86 3.52
CA TRP A 84 1.34 -5.92 3.94
C TRP A 84 2.14 -6.74 2.95
N ILE A 85 3.28 -6.20 2.51
CA ILE A 85 4.18 -6.92 1.63
C ILE A 85 4.97 -7.90 2.48
N ASP A 86 4.64 -9.18 2.40
CA ASP A 86 5.22 -10.21 3.26
C ASP A 86 6.50 -10.83 2.71
N LYS A 87 6.77 -10.66 1.42
CA LYS A 87 7.97 -11.18 0.76
C LYS A 87 8.43 -10.19 -0.28
N ASP A 88 9.63 -10.36 -0.76
CA ASP A 88 10.18 -9.52 -1.81
C ASP A 88 9.54 -9.88 -3.14
N HIS A 89 8.47 -9.19 -3.46
CA HIS A 89 7.86 -9.21 -4.78
C HIS A 89 8.20 -7.91 -5.48
N LYS A 90 8.29 -7.97 -6.79
CA LYS A 90 8.52 -6.76 -7.58
C LYS A 90 7.18 -6.14 -7.88
N ILE A 91 6.86 -5.09 -7.13
CA ILE A 91 5.54 -4.48 -7.12
C ILE A 91 5.64 -3.03 -7.53
N CYS A 92 4.70 -2.56 -8.36
CA CYS A 92 4.45 -1.14 -8.54
C CYS A 92 3.04 -0.82 -8.08
N LEU A 93 2.81 0.43 -7.72
CA LEU A 93 1.52 0.86 -7.19
C LEU A 93 0.53 1.12 -8.32
N GLY A 94 -0.65 0.52 -8.20
CA GLY A 94 -1.75 0.84 -9.09
C GLY A 94 -2.41 2.16 -8.68
N GLN A 95 -3.33 2.64 -9.50
CA GLN A 95 -4.04 3.88 -9.19
C GLN A 95 -4.78 3.78 -7.86
N ARG A 96 -4.85 4.90 -7.17
CA ARG A 96 -5.59 5.05 -5.89
C ARG A 96 -4.98 4.26 -4.75
N THR A 97 -3.68 3.95 -4.84
CA THR A 97 -2.96 3.30 -3.75
C THR A 97 -1.81 4.18 -3.29
N VAL A 98 -1.36 3.94 -2.08
CA VAL A 98 -0.26 4.68 -1.47
C VAL A 98 0.66 3.68 -0.80
N LEU A 99 1.96 3.90 -0.93
CA LEU A 99 2.97 3.07 -0.27
C LEU A 99 3.35 3.72 1.05
N ILE A 100 3.40 2.92 2.10
CA ILE A 100 3.81 3.37 3.42
C ILE A 100 5.06 2.61 3.83
N LYS A 101 6.18 3.33 3.92
CA LYS A 101 7.46 2.76 4.35
C LYS A 101 7.74 3.21 5.78
N ILE A 102 7.74 2.25 6.71
CA ILE A 102 7.93 2.54 8.13
C ILE A 102 9.40 2.87 8.40
N ARG A 103 9.64 4.05 8.97
CA ARG A 103 10.99 4.50 9.30
C ARG A 103 11.40 4.19 10.73
N SER A 104 10.44 4.19 11.65
CA SER A 104 10.74 4.02 13.05
C SER A 104 10.96 2.56 13.41
N SER A 105 12.09 2.25 14.01
CA SER A 105 12.36 0.91 14.51
C SER A 105 11.64 0.61 15.82
N GLN A 106 11.04 1.62 16.44
CA GLN A 106 10.30 1.45 17.68
C GLN A 106 8.91 0.91 17.47
N ILE A 107 8.42 0.91 16.22
CA ILE A 107 7.08 0.47 15.91
C ILE A 107 7.13 -0.84 15.14
N GLU A 108 6.43 -1.82 15.66
CA GLU A 108 6.31 -3.10 14.99
C GLU A 108 5.45 -2.93 13.75
N LYS A 109 5.99 -3.25 12.59
CA LYS A 109 5.30 -3.05 11.32
C LYS A 109 3.99 -3.82 11.24
N LYS A 110 3.98 -5.05 11.73
CA LYS A 110 2.74 -5.84 11.75
C LYS A 110 1.69 -5.23 12.65
N TYR A 111 2.12 -4.69 13.79
CA TYR A 111 1.20 -4.05 14.71
C TYR A 111 0.52 -2.85 14.03
N LEU A 112 1.31 -2.05 13.33
CA LEU A 112 0.76 -0.91 12.61
C LEU A 112 -0.21 -1.37 11.52
N LEU A 113 0.11 -2.44 10.81
CA LEU A 113 -0.79 -3.00 9.82
C LEU A 113 -2.13 -3.38 10.43
N TYR A 114 -2.11 -4.08 11.57
CA TYR A 114 -3.35 -4.48 12.24
C TYR A 114 -4.17 -3.27 12.67
N SER A 115 -3.50 -2.20 13.07
CA SER A 115 -4.21 -0.95 13.41
C SER A 115 -4.93 -0.39 12.19
N PHE A 116 -4.29 -0.45 11.03
CA PHE A 116 -4.88 0.05 9.79
C PHE A 116 -6.11 -0.75 9.34
N VAL A 117 -6.15 -2.05 9.62
CA VAL A 117 -7.31 -2.85 9.22
C VAL A 117 -8.48 -2.76 10.20
N SER A 118 -8.30 -2.08 11.32
CA SER A 118 -9.38 -1.96 12.30
C SER A 118 -10.53 -1.13 11.75
N PRO A 119 -11.78 -1.47 12.10
CA PRO A 119 -12.93 -0.68 11.66
C PRO A 119 -12.85 0.78 12.08
N LYS A 120 -12.30 1.04 13.24
CA LYS A 120 -12.17 2.40 13.75
C LYS A 120 -11.28 3.25 12.87
N PHE A 121 -10.17 2.70 12.40
CA PHE A 121 -9.27 3.44 11.52
C PHE A 121 -9.93 3.66 10.17
N LYS A 122 -10.64 2.67 9.65
CA LYS A 122 -11.35 2.80 8.37
C LYS A 122 -12.41 3.89 8.43
N ASP A 123 -13.13 3.97 9.53
CA ASP A 123 -14.12 5.03 9.72
C ASP A 123 -13.45 6.40 9.71
N TYR A 124 -12.33 6.52 10.39
CA TYR A 124 -11.55 7.75 10.41
C TYR A 124 -11.14 8.18 9.00
N LEU A 125 -10.65 7.22 8.20
CA LEU A 125 -10.24 7.51 6.83
C LEU A 125 -11.41 7.94 5.96
N ASN A 126 -12.57 7.32 6.15
CA ASN A 126 -13.78 7.71 5.41
C ASN A 126 -14.16 9.15 5.69
N GLU A 127 -14.06 9.56 6.93
CA GLU A 127 -14.33 10.96 7.30
C GLU A 127 -13.35 11.91 6.61
N LEU A 128 -12.07 11.56 6.61
CA LEU A 128 -11.04 12.40 6.01
C LEU A 128 -11.19 12.52 4.50
N SER A 129 -11.73 11.50 3.85
CA SER A 129 -11.90 11.54 2.40
C SER A 129 -13.17 12.26 1.98
N GLY A 130 -13.90 12.82 2.91
CA GLY A 130 -15.09 13.61 2.62
C GLY A 130 -16.30 12.80 2.22
N GLY A 131 -16.19 11.51 2.43
CA GLY A 131 -17.29 10.61 2.09
C GLY A 131 -18.37 10.65 3.12
#